data_3ea2353e8e9bb2391db8ff0d0269a762
#
_entry.id   3ea2353e8e9bb2391db8ff0d0269a762
#
_cell.length_a   1.000
_cell.length_b   1.000
_cell.length_c   1.000
_cell.angle_alpha   90.00
_cell.angle_beta   90.00
_cell.angle_gamma   90.00
#
_symmetry.space_group_name_H-M   'P 1'
#
loop_
_entity.id
_entity.type
_entity.pdbx_description
1 polymer ?
#
loop_
_entity_poly.entity_id
_entity_poly.type
_entity_poly.pdbx_seq_one_letter_code
_entity_poly.pdbx_strand_id
1 'polypeptide(L)'
;MNGRNGIEKMAVLACAAGLLAASPAAELELAWTLKDGRVEKETAPLVEKDGALTFSLSAAAIRAKGAKRLEMTPDFATARKGDAGYWVVPTGQYGTYRCDKGDYSCSWPSMSMFGMKTPAKTWVAFVTGLKYYFTAKVSVRDGVYRMSCVLNAEQCADPYEDFSIEYHFLSGADADYSGMARAYRKYQLGRKAIVPFTERVKENPLLKYGVEAPEIRIRQAWKPVPSPKPNQTPEDEPQVKQVVTFDRVQDIVRELKKQGVGKAELCLVGWNVGGHDGRWPQIFPVEPSLGGEARLRELIKMTQANGYQIVPHGNWRDAYLIADCWDAEWTVKNADGTIKPAHTVWWGGGCPYEICPQRAYEKFCTRDLWRIRALGFQGMGYFDTVTILLAPKCDDPRHKCSRADSAKWWGRCAALTRKAFGGFASEGSLDHFAGETDSVLYASFGDPRKKNKGLVDGMIPVWQIVYNGFIVQNPFTTTVNFTAQDRYSRLKLLEYGGRPNFYFYSKFVSDGTDWMGDSDLRCGTDKELHDSVAKIKEGWDIYAKLNYLQYLFMEKHEQLAEDVFCTTWSDGSRLVTNYGAKPYACAGRTIGPEDWALIKP
;
A
#
# COMPACT_ATOMS: atom_id res chain seq x y z
N MET A 1 49.38 21.67 -79.82
CA MET A 1 49.96 20.31 -79.69
C MET A 1 50.31 20.10 -78.21
N ASN A 2 49.69 19.13 -77.65
CA ASN A 2 50.03 18.37 -76.40
C ASN A 2 50.43 19.20 -75.15
N GLY A 3 49.72 19.37 -74.12
CA GLY A 3 48.97 18.35 -73.33
C GLY A 3 49.84 17.73 -72.24
N ARG A 4 49.63 18.07 -70.99
CA ARG A 4 49.70 17.08 -69.88
C ARG A 4 49.31 17.75 -68.59
N ASN A 5 48.22 17.21 -68.01
CA ASN A 5 47.68 17.46 -66.68
C ASN A 5 48.65 17.06 -65.59
N GLY A 6 48.88 17.91 -64.62
CA GLY A 6 49.43 17.59 -63.32
C GLY A 6 48.33 17.62 -62.24
N ILE A 7 47.93 16.46 -61.83
CA ILE A 7 47.00 16.32 -60.71
C ILE A 7 47.81 16.31 -59.43
N GLU A 8 47.72 17.38 -58.65
CA GLU A 8 48.23 17.40 -57.28
C GLU A 8 47.30 16.56 -56.36
N LYS A 9 47.86 15.53 -55.79
CA LYS A 9 47.21 14.73 -54.74
C LYS A 9 47.27 15.49 -53.43
N MET A 10 46.21 16.13 -53.00
CA MET A 10 46.01 16.52 -51.60
C MET A 10 45.78 15.27 -50.76
N ALA A 11 46.73 14.95 -49.91
CA ALA A 11 46.60 13.94 -48.88
C ALA A 11 45.72 14.52 -47.73
N VAL A 12 44.48 14.05 -47.62
CA VAL A 12 43.63 14.30 -46.46
C VAL A 12 44.11 13.37 -45.33
N LEU A 13 44.77 13.95 -44.34
CA LEU A 13 45.01 13.26 -43.07
C LEU A 13 43.68 13.12 -42.35
N ALA A 14 43.07 11.95 -42.41
CA ALA A 14 41.98 11.57 -41.55
C ALA A 14 42.55 11.29 -40.14
N CYS A 15 42.38 12.26 -39.24
CA CYS A 15 42.51 11.98 -37.79
C CYS A 15 41.39 11.04 -37.40
N ALA A 16 41.66 9.75 -37.33
CA ALA A 16 40.84 8.77 -36.65
C ALA A 16 40.95 9.03 -35.16
N ALA A 17 40.10 9.92 -34.63
CA ALA A 17 39.80 9.95 -33.21
C ALA A 17 39.10 8.62 -32.87
N GLY A 18 39.87 7.66 -32.41
CA GLY A 18 39.30 6.44 -31.84
C GLY A 18 38.46 6.80 -30.63
N LEU A 19 37.15 6.81 -30.81
CA LEU A 19 36.22 6.67 -29.69
C LEU A 19 36.55 5.30 -29.08
N LEU A 20 37.34 5.29 -28.01
CA LEU A 20 37.36 4.20 -27.05
C LEU A 20 35.92 4.11 -26.53
N ALA A 21 35.15 3.18 -27.06
CA ALA A 21 33.90 2.78 -26.46
C ALA A 21 34.26 2.29 -25.05
N ALA A 22 33.93 3.08 -24.04
CA ALA A 22 34.05 2.63 -22.66
C ALA A 22 33.25 1.31 -22.58
N SER A 23 33.90 0.24 -22.14
CA SER A 23 33.21 -1.01 -21.86
C SER A 23 32.04 -0.70 -20.93
N PRO A 24 30.83 -1.25 -21.19
CA PRO A 24 29.69 -0.97 -20.33
C PRO A 24 30.04 -1.33 -18.89
N ALA A 25 29.71 -0.43 -17.97
CA ALA A 25 30.06 -0.59 -16.55
C ALA A 25 29.39 -1.83 -15.90
N ALA A 26 28.33 -2.36 -16.51
CA ALA A 26 27.61 -3.58 -16.13
C ALA A 26 26.69 -4.04 -17.28
N GLU A 27 26.32 -5.33 -17.28
CA GLU A 27 25.46 -5.95 -18.27
C GLU A 27 24.16 -6.47 -17.62
N LEU A 28 23.09 -6.46 -18.42
CA LEU A 28 21.78 -6.99 -18.07
C LEU A 28 21.48 -8.21 -18.95
N GLU A 29 21.34 -9.40 -18.32
CA GLU A 29 20.82 -10.59 -18.98
C GLU A 29 19.31 -10.40 -19.21
N LEU A 30 18.86 -10.53 -20.46
CA LEU A 30 17.47 -10.46 -20.87
C LEU A 30 17.02 -11.88 -21.27
N ALA A 31 16.06 -12.44 -20.56
CA ALA A 31 15.47 -13.75 -20.85
C ALA A 31 13.99 -13.60 -21.25
N TRP A 32 13.71 -13.68 -22.54
CA TRP A 32 12.37 -13.61 -23.11
C TRP A 32 11.71 -14.98 -23.11
N THR A 33 10.58 -15.13 -22.43
CA THR A 33 9.72 -16.32 -22.56
C THR A 33 8.66 -16.02 -23.62
N LEU A 34 8.73 -16.71 -24.75
CA LEU A 34 7.82 -16.56 -25.88
C LEU A 34 6.47 -17.25 -25.61
N LYS A 35 5.47 -17.01 -26.48
CA LYS A 35 4.11 -17.59 -26.33
C LYS A 35 4.11 -19.12 -26.44
N ASP A 36 5.02 -19.71 -27.20
CA ASP A 36 5.23 -21.16 -27.33
C ASP A 36 6.02 -21.80 -26.19
N GLY A 37 6.51 -21.00 -25.22
CA GLY A 37 7.28 -21.43 -24.08
C GLY A 37 8.80 -21.47 -24.28
N ARG A 38 9.30 -21.21 -25.49
CA ARG A 38 10.75 -21.08 -25.74
C ARG A 38 11.30 -19.89 -24.97
N VAL A 39 12.56 -20.00 -24.53
CA VAL A 39 13.29 -18.93 -23.86
C VAL A 39 14.43 -18.46 -24.78
N GLU A 40 14.40 -17.20 -25.16
CA GLU A 40 15.49 -16.52 -25.89
C GLU A 40 16.26 -15.66 -24.92
N LYS A 41 17.59 -15.74 -24.97
CA LYS A 41 18.48 -14.96 -24.11
C LYS A 41 19.35 -14.03 -24.95
N GLU A 42 19.52 -12.82 -24.45
CA GLU A 42 20.42 -11.81 -24.98
C GLU A 42 20.98 -10.97 -23.84
N THR A 43 22.01 -10.18 -24.08
CA THR A 43 22.55 -9.21 -23.12
C THR A 43 22.37 -7.80 -23.64
N ALA A 44 22.16 -6.87 -22.71
CA ALA A 44 22.11 -5.44 -23.01
C ALA A 44 23.02 -4.68 -22.03
N PRO A 45 23.68 -3.60 -22.49
CA PRO A 45 24.47 -2.76 -21.62
C PRO A 45 23.56 -1.95 -20.68
N LEU A 46 24.00 -1.76 -19.44
CA LEU A 46 23.48 -0.73 -18.55
C LEU A 46 24.25 0.58 -18.82
N VAL A 47 23.53 1.67 -18.95
CA VAL A 47 24.08 2.99 -19.24
C VAL A 47 24.12 3.83 -17.98
N GLU A 48 25.28 4.41 -17.66
CA GLU A 48 25.39 5.35 -16.54
C GLU A 48 24.72 6.68 -16.89
N LYS A 49 23.78 7.11 -16.05
CA LYS A 49 23.09 8.38 -16.18
C LYS A 49 22.75 8.91 -14.78
N ASP A 50 23.11 10.17 -14.51
CA ASP A 50 22.80 10.87 -13.26
C ASP A 50 23.20 10.10 -11.99
N GLY A 51 24.32 9.32 -12.06
CA GLY A 51 24.84 8.52 -10.96
C GLY A 51 24.12 7.19 -10.73
N ALA A 52 23.27 6.76 -11.65
CA ALA A 52 22.61 5.46 -11.65
C ALA A 52 22.93 4.68 -12.93
N LEU A 53 22.92 3.34 -12.85
CA LEU A 53 22.91 2.50 -14.03
C LEU A 53 21.48 2.31 -14.52
N THR A 54 21.23 2.62 -15.80
CA THR A 54 19.88 2.65 -16.36
C THR A 54 19.73 1.68 -17.52
N PHE A 55 18.53 1.13 -17.66
CA PHE A 55 18.11 0.39 -18.85
C PHE A 55 16.72 0.85 -19.30
N SER A 56 16.53 0.95 -20.61
CA SER A 56 15.24 1.27 -21.20
C SER A 56 14.96 0.36 -22.39
N LEU A 57 13.70 -0.06 -22.52
CA LEU A 57 13.22 -0.88 -23.62
C LEU A 57 11.97 -0.23 -24.23
N SER A 58 12.02 0.08 -25.52
CA SER A 58 10.92 0.78 -26.16
C SER A 58 9.63 -0.04 -26.19
N ALA A 59 8.50 0.62 -26.10
CA ALA A 59 7.17 0.04 -26.26
C ALA A 59 7.05 -0.71 -27.61
N ALA A 60 7.69 -0.19 -28.66
CA ALA A 60 7.73 -0.83 -29.97
C ALA A 60 8.47 -2.18 -29.94
N ALA A 61 9.62 -2.27 -29.25
CA ALA A 61 10.38 -3.50 -29.12
C ALA A 61 9.61 -4.56 -28.30
N ILE A 62 8.92 -4.15 -27.23
CA ILE A 62 8.06 -5.06 -26.43
C ILE A 62 6.95 -5.63 -27.30
N ARG A 63 6.26 -4.79 -28.10
CA ARG A 63 5.21 -5.25 -29.04
C ARG A 63 5.76 -6.20 -30.10
N ALA A 64 6.88 -5.84 -30.72
CA ALA A 64 7.49 -6.63 -31.78
C ALA A 64 7.92 -8.03 -31.31
N LYS A 65 8.41 -8.14 -30.06
CA LYS A 65 8.83 -9.43 -29.48
C LYS A 65 7.65 -10.37 -29.21
N GLY A 66 6.47 -9.86 -28.88
CA GLY A 66 5.25 -10.65 -28.67
C GLY A 66 5.40 -11.73 -27.60
N ALA A 67 6.26 -11.54 -26.61
CA ALA A 67 6.57 -12.51 -25.57
C ALA A 67 5.54 -12.51 -24.43
N LYS A 68 5.51 -13.59 -23.62
CA LYS A 68 4.73 -13.65 -22.39
C LYS A 68 5.36 -12.82 -21.28
N ARG A 69 6.68 -12.91 -21.14
CA ARG A 69 7.42 -12.18 -20.10
C ARG A 69 8.86 -11.93 -20.52
N LEU A 70 9.44 -10.90 -19.91
CA LEU A 70 10.87 -10.60 -19.96
C LEU A 70 11.43 -10.62 -18.54
N GLU A 71 12.40 -11.48 -18.26
CA GLU A 71 13.18 -11.49 -17.02
C GLU A 71 14.51 -10.77 -17.27
N MET A 72 14.81 -9.78 -16.43
CA MET A 72 15.97 -8.90 -16.53
C MET A 72 16.82 -9.05 -15.28
N THR A 73 18.05 -9.56 -15.43
CA THR A 73 18.96 -9.86 -14.31
C THR A 73 20.29 -9.16 -14.53
N PRO A 74 20.64 -8.15 -13.71
CA PRO A 74 21.96 -7.54 -13.78
C PRO A 74 23.05 -8.53 -13.34
N ASP A 75 24.23 -8.43 -13.93
CA ASP A 75 25.40 -9.26 -13.60
C ASP A 75 25.82 -9.15 -12.13
N PHE A 76 25.65 -7.96 -11.53
CA PHE A 76 25.94 -7.69 -10.11
C PHE A 76 24.83 -8.12 -9.14
N ALA A 77 23.65 -8.53 -9.60
CA ALA A 77 22.54 -8.93 -8.75
C ALA A 77 22.61 -10.40 -8.33
N THR A 78 23.79 -10.81 -7.84
CA THR A 78 24.08 -12.18 -7.44
C THR A 78 24.70 -12.24 -6.05
N ALA A 79 24.43 -13.34 -5.32
CA ALA A 79 25.07 -13.69 -4.06
C ALA A 79 25.17 -15.22 -3.94
N ARG A 80 25.98 -15.69 -3.01
CA ARG A 80 26.13 -17.12 -2.72
C ARG A 80 25.57 -17.46 -1.35
N LYS A 81 25.15 -18.69 -1.18
CA LYS A 81 24.81 -19.21 0.15
C LYS A 81 25.98 -19.00 1.11
N GLY A 82 25.67 -18.41 2.28
CA GLY A 82 26.64 -18.06 3.30
C GLY A 82 27.22 -16.66 3.20
N ASP A 83 26.97 -15.93 2.10
CA ASP A 83 27.37 -14.53 1.98
C ASP A 83 26.66 -13.68 3.05
N ALA A 84 27.36 -12.67 3.56
CA ALA A 84 26.76 -11.66 4.42
C ALA A 84 25.86 -10.71 3.59
N GLY A 85 24.62 -10.53 4.01
CA GLY A 85 23.68 -9.64 3.33
C GLY A 85 22.29 -10.26 3.17
N TYR A 86 21.51 -9.65 2.30
CA TYR A 86 20.10 -10.00 2.10
C TYR A 86 19.53 -9.39 0.81
N TRP A 87 18.41 -9.90 0.37
CA TRP A 87 17.55 -9.29 -0.65
C TRP A 87 16.29 -8.70 -0.01
N VAL A 88 15.75 -7.67 -0.61
CA VAL A 88 14.53 -6.94 -0.17
C VAL A 88 13.59 -6.72 -1.34
N VAL A 89 12.30 -6.97 -1.12
CA VAL A 89 11.24 -6.71 -2.11
C VAL A 89 10.30 -5.57 -1.67
N PRO A 90 9.50 -5.01 -2.58
CA PRO A 90 8.68 -3.81 -2.35
C PRO A 90 7.76 -3.87 -1.13
N THR A 91 7.27 -5.06 -0.78
CA THR A 91 6.35 -5.29 0.34
C THR A 91 7.03 -5.39 1.71
N GLY A 92 8.35 -5.22 1.76
CA GLY A 92 9.13 -5.30 2.99
C GLY A 92 9.57 -6.70 3.39
N GLN A 93 9.18 -7.76 2.66
CA GLN A 93 9.78 -9.07 2.87
C GLN A 93 11.25 -9.05 2.46
N TYR A 94 12.06 -9.77 3.24
CA TYR A 94 13.47 -9.94 2.99
C TYR A 94 13.91 -11.38 3.26
N GLY A 95 15.07 -11.76 2.75
CA GLY A 95 15.72 -13.04 3.07
C GLY A 95 17.23 -12.97 2.95
N THR A 96 17.90 -13.67 3.83
CA THR A 96 19.35 -13.87 3.83
C THR A 96 19.74 -15.01 2.87
N TYR A 97 21.01 -15.15 2.59
CA TYR A 97 21.54 -16.11 1.64
C TYR A 97 21.81 -17.49 2.29
N ARG A 98 20.74 -18.16 2.78
CA ARG A 98 20.83 -19.42 3.55
C ARG A 98 20.41 -20.69 2.81
N CYS A 99 19.77 -20.55 1.65
CA CYS A 99 19.14 -21.67 0.94
C CYS A 99 19.99 -22.15 -0.25
N ASP A 100 19.86 -23.44 -0.60
CA ASP A 100 20.51 -24.03 -1.78
C ASP A 100 19.65 -23.91 -3.04
N LYS A 101 18.32 -23.85 -2.88
CA LYS A 101 17.35 -23.73 -4.00
C LYS A 101 16.06 -23.06 -3.55
N GLY A 102 15.36 -22.47 -4.50
CA GLY A 102 14.04 -21.89 -4.30
C GLY A 102 13.77 -20.75 -5.24
N ASP A 103 12.52 -20.31 -5.25
CA ASP A 103 12.04 -19.13 -5.96
C ASP A 103 11.13 -18.31 -5.06
N TYR A 104 11.21 -16.99 -5.17
CA TYR A 104 10.29 -16.05 -4.56
C TYR A 104 9.93 -14.97 -5.56
N SER A 105 8.65 -14.61 -5.65
CA SER A 105 8.15 -13.60 -6.56
C SER A 105 7.20 -12.65 -5.85
N CYS A 106 7.52 -11.36 -5.85
CA CYS A 106 6.66 -10.28 -5.40
C CYS A 106 5.91 -9.70 -6.61
N SER A 107 4.76 -10.29 -6.94
CA SER A 107 3.93 -9.88 -8.08
C SER A 107 2.90 -8.79 -7.72
N TRP A 108 2.85 -8.39 -6.46
CA TRP A 108 1.97 -7.36 -5.92
C TRP A 108 2.81 -6.29 -5.21
N PRO A 109 3.63 -5.54 -5.96
CA PRO A 109 4.57 -4.59 -5.38
C PRO A 109 3.86 -3.37 -4.80
N SER A 110 4.06 -3.10 -3.50
CA SER A 110 3.52 -1.89 -2.85
C SER A 110 4.24 -0.61 -3.30
N MET A 111 5.47 -0.74 -3.75
CA MET A 111 6.33 0.33 -4.26
C MET A 111 7.09 -0.15 -5.49
N SER A 112 7.56 0.78 -6.33
CA SER A 112 8.32 0.43 -7.54
C SER A 112 9.83 0.28 -7.25
N MET A 113 10.20 -0.41 -6.14
CA MET A 113 11.58 -0.59 -5.73
C MET A 113 11.87 -2.02 -5.24
N PHE A 114 13.11 -2.48 -5.39
CA PHE A 114 13.64 -3.71 -4.77
C PHE A 114 15.17 -3.62 -4.72
N GLY A 115 15.83 -4.44 -3.93
CA GLY A 115 17.30 -4.33 -3.81
C GLY A 115 17.99 -5.51 -3.14
N MET A 116 19.31 -5.48 -3.18
CA MET A 116 20.19 -6.46 -2.52
C MET A 116 21.32 -5.77 -1.78
N LYS A 117 21.71 -6.38 -0.67
CA LYS A 117 23.00 -6.15 -0.02
C LYS A 117 23.82 -7.43 -0.12
N THR A 118 25.01 -7.34 -0.69
CA THR A 118 26.00 -8.42 -0.77
C THR A 118 27.29 -7.96 -0.10
N PRO A 119 28.29 -8.84 0.13
CA PRO A 119 29.58 -8.41 0.66
C PRO A 119 30.27 -7.34 -0.20
N ALA A 120 30.05 -7.37 -1.52
CA ALA A 120 30.69 -6.46 -2.46
C ALA A 120 29.92 -5.16 -2.68
N LYS A 121 28.57 -5.21 -2.68
CA LYS A 121 27.73 -4.09 -3.13
C LYS A 121 26.40 -4.06 -2.37
N THR A 122 25.90 -2.84 -2.16
CA THR A 122 24.49 -2.60 -1.79
C THR A 122 23.87 -1.76 -2.88
N TRP A 123 22.72 -2.17 -3.38
CA TRP A 123 22.01 -1.47 -4.44
C TRP A 123 20.50 -1.55 -4.27
N VAL A 124 19.80 -0.56 -4.84
CA VAL A 124 18.35 -0.52 -4.97
C VAL A 124 17.97 -0.19 -6.40
N ALA A 125 16.99 -0.90 -6.94
CA ALA A 125 16.42 -0.63 -8.26
C ALA A 125 15.12 0.16 -8.12
N PHE A 126 14.86 1.09 -9.05
CA PHE A 126 13.58 1.78 -9.24
C PHE A 126 13.04 1.45 -10.61
N VAL A 127 11.83 0.86 -10.67
CA VAL A 127 11.12 0.67 -11.92
C VAL A 127 10.36 1.96 -12.21
N THR A 128 10.81 2.70 -13.22
CA THR A 128 10.33 4.06 -13.52
C THR A 128 9.36 4.11 -14.70
N GLY A 129 9.41 3.14 -15.62
CA GLY A 129 8.48 2.97 -16.73
C GLY A 129 7.76 1.61 -16.66
N LEU A 130 6.49 1.56 -17.08
CA LEU A 130 5.61 0.39 -17.01
C LEU A 130 5.52 -0.25 -15.62
N LYS A 131 5.62 0.57 -14.58
CA LYS A 131 5.73 0.17 -13.18
C LYS A 131 4.57 -0.67 -12.64
N TYR A 132 3.45 -0.73 -13.33
CA TYR A 132 2.28 -1.53 -12.94
C TYR A 132 2.31 -2.98 -13.48
N TYR A 133 3.38 -3.37 -14.19
CA TYR A 133 3.50 -4.67 -14.84
C TYR A 133 4.75 -5.44 -14.42
N PHE A 134 5.49 -4.99 -13.41
CA PHE A 134 6.69 -5.68 -12.97
C PHE A 134 6.44 -6.62 -11.78
N THR A 135 7.34 -7.57 -11.63
CA THR A 135 7.47 -8.47 -10.49
C THR A 135 8.94 -8.47 -10.07
N ALA A 136 9.21 -8.28 -8.78
CA ALA A 136 10.54 -8.52 -8.24
C ALA A 136 10.68 -10.02 -7.93
N LYS A 137 11.71 -10.66 -8.49
CA LYS A 137 11.93 -12.11 -8.38
C LYS A 137 13.30 -12.40 -7.79
N VAL A 138 13.35 -13.37 -6.87
CA VAL A 138 14.60 -13.99 -6.39
C VAL A 138 14.57 -15.46 -6.76
N SER A 139 15.62 -15.94 -7.40
CA SER A 139 15.80 -17.35 -7.71
C SER A 139 17.10 -17.87 -7.12
N VAL A 140 17.10 -19.10 -6.63
CA VAL A 140 18.27 -19.76 -6.05
C VAL A 140 18.45 -21.12 -6.70
N ARG A 141 19.66 -21.35 -7.24
CA ARG A 141 20.06 -22.63 -7.83
C ARG A 141 21.48 -22.94 -7.36
N ASP A 142 21.68 -24.09 -6.76
CA ASP A 142 22.98 -24.56 -6.25
C ASP A 142 23.66 -23.51 -5.32
N GLY A 143 22.86 -22.89 -4.46
CA GLY A 143 23.32 -21.86 -3.54
C GLY A 143 23.63 -20.50 -4.18
N VAL A 144 23.42 -20.33 -5.48
CA VAL A 144 23.58 -19.05 -6.18
C VAL A 144 22.24 -18.32 -6.24
N TYR A 145 22.18 -17.18 -5.60
CA TYR A 145 21.04 -16.25 -5.61
C TYR A 145 21.15 -15.29 -6.78
N ARG A 146 20.03 -15.04 -7.46
CA ARG A 146 19.89 -14.03 -8.50
C ARG A 146 18.61 -13.23 -8.25
N MET A 147 18.72 -11.91 -8.33
CA MET A 147 17.56 -11.02 -8.22
C MET A 147 17.26 -10.35 -9.56
N SER A 148 16.02 -10.48 -10.00
CA SER A 148 15.58 -10.05 -11.33
C SER A 148 14.37 -9.13 -11.25
N CYS A 149 14.24 -8.23 -12.23
CA CYS A 149 12.99 -7.58 -12.57
C CYS A 149 12.30 -8.39 -13.68
N VAL A 150 11.05 -8.76 -13.47
CA VAL A 150 10.26 -9.48 -14.49
C VAL A 150 9.16 -8.57 -15.00
N LEU A 151 9.18 -8.22 -16.28
CA LEU A 151 8.08 -7.54 -16.96
C LEU A 151 7.07 -8.58 -17.46
N ASN A 152 5.81 -8.44 -17.06
CA ASN A 152 4.72 -9.25 -17.58
C ASN A 152 4.28 -8.71 -18.95
N ALA A 153 4.99 -9.10 -20.01
CA ALA A 153 4.83 -8.58 -21.34
C ALA A 153 3.48 -8.95 -21.98
N GLU A 154 2.90 -10.11 -21.60
CA GLU A 154 1.58 -10.52 -22.08
C GLU A 154 0.45 -9.61 -21.55
N GLN A 155 0.49 -9.25 -20.26
CA GLN A 155 -0.46 -8.28 -19.69
C GLN A 155 -0.22 -6.87 -20.23
N CYS A 156 1.00 -6.58 -20.68
CA CYS A 156 1.43 -5.31 -21.25
C CYS A 156 1.57 -5.40 -22.78
N ALA A 157 0.74 -6.20 -23.47
CA ALA A 157 0.84 -6.42 -24.93
C ALA A 157 0.71 -5.13 -25.76
N ASP A 158 0.02 -4.12 -25.24
CA ASP A 158 -0.04 -2.76 -25.78
C ASP A 158 0.54 -1.77 -24.75
N PRO A 159 1.88 -1.64 -24.65
CA PRO A 159 2.51 -0.78 -23.65
C PRO A 159 2.18 0.69 -23.91
N TYR A 160 1.79 1.40 -22.86
CA TYR A 160 1.44 2.83 -22.93
C TYR A 160 2.66 3.77 -22.84
N GLU A 161 3.83 3.22 -22.50
CA GLU A 161 5.13 3.91 -22.41
C GLU A 161 6.26 2.90 -22.56
N ASP A 162 7.50 3.38 -22.66
CA ASP A 162 8.68 2.54 -22.63
C ASP A 162 8.89 1.96 -21.23
N PHE A 163 9.42 0.72 -21.15
CA PHE A 163 9.91 0.19 -19.87
C PHE A 163 11.21 0.89 -19.51
N SER A 164 11.38 1.23 -18.24
CA SER A 164 12.63 1.76 -17.70
C SER A 164 12.87 1.32 -16.26
N ILE A 165 14.16 1.12 -15.95
CA ILE A 165 14.64 0.75 -14.60
C ILE A 165 15.98 1.44 -14.33
N GLU A 166 16.17 1.88 -13.09
CA GLU A 166 17.39 2.52 -12.60
C GLU A 166 17.95 1.74 -11.42
N TYR A 167 19.26 1.52 -11.38
CA TYR A 167 19.98 0.86 -10.29
C TYR A 167 20.88 1.87 -9.60
N HIS A 168 20.66 2.10 -8.31
CA HIS A 168 21.40 3.03 -7.48
C HIS A 168 22.29 2.26 -6.50
N PHE A 169 23.59 2.50 -6.52
CA PHE A 169 24.54 1.89 -5.56
C PHE A 169 24.64 2.75 -4.31
N LEU A 170 24.64 2.06 -3.17
CA LEU A 170 24.67 2.69 -1.85
C LEU A 170 25.94 2.33 -1.11
N SER A 171 26.48 3.28 -0.33
CA SER A 171 27.72 3.10 0.41
C SER A 171 27.66 3.73 1.82
N GLY A 172 28.63 3.40 2.66
CA GLY A 172 28.73 3.95 4.01
C GLY A 172 27.48 3.68 4.85
N ALA A 173 26.95 4.72 5.48
CA ALA A 173 25.76 4.64 6.34
C ALA A 173 24.44 4.33 5.59
N ASP A 174 24.44 4.46 4.26
CA ASP A 174 23.28 4.12 3.42
C ASP A 174 23.33 2.69 2.86
N ALA A 175 24.40 1.90 3.15
CA ALA A 175 24.56 0.55 2.64
C ALA A 175 23.70 -0.48 3.40
N ASP A 176 22.41 -0.19 3.59
CA ASP A 176 21.43 -1.07 4.22
C ASP A 176 20.00 -0.82 3.64
N TYR A 177 19.02 -1.59 4.11
CA TYR A 177 17.63 -1.44 3.66
C TYR A 177 17.00 -0.08 4.04
N SER A 178 17.47 0.54 5.12
CA SER A 178 17.02 1.88 5.48
C SER A 178 17.51 2.90 4.46
N GLY A 179 18.76 2.79 3.99
CA GLY A 179 19.30 3.59 2.89
C GLY A 179 18.58 3.34 1.58
N MET A 180 18.24 2.06 1.25
CA MET A 180 17.43 1.75 0.06
C MET A 180 16.08 2.48 0.10
N ALA A 181 15.40 2.46 1.25
CA ALA A 181 14.11 3.12 1.44
C ALA A 181 14.24 4.66 1.40
N ARG A 182 15.29 5.24 2.04
CA ARG A 182 15.57 6.68 1.96
C ARG A 182 15.86 7.14 0.52
N ALA A 183 16.58 6.34 -0.25
CA ALA A 183 16.83 6.63 -1.67
C ALA A 183 15.52 6.69 -2.46
N TYR A 184 14.60 5.74 -2.24
CA TYR A 184 13.27 5.76 -2.88
C TYR A 184 12.42 6.94 -2.41
N ARG A 185 12.43 7.29 -1.11
CA ARG A 185 11.77 8.50 -0.59
C ARG A 185 12.30 9.76 -1.28
N LYS A 186 13.62 9.88 -1.44
CA LYS A 186 14.26 10.99 -2.16
C LYS A 186 13.79 11.06 -3.62
N TYR A 187 13.68 9.91 -4.29
CA TYR A 187 13.13 9.81 -5.65
C TYR A 187 11.68 10.31 -5.70
N GLN A 188 10.82 9.87 -4.75
CA GLN A 188 9.43 10.31 -4.68
C GLN A 188 9.29 11.82 -4.43
N LEU A 189 10.12 12.38 -3.56
CA LEU A 189 10.18 13.82 -3.29
C LEU A 189 10.67 14.60 -4.51
N GLY A 190 11.72 14.13 -5.18
CA GLY A 190 12.31 14.78 -6.35
C GLY A 190 11.33 14.91 -7.51
N ARG A 191 10.47 13.91 -7.73
CA ARG A 191 9.39 13.97 -8.73
C ARG A 191 8.09 14.61 -8.21
N LYS A 192 8.09 15.17 -6.99
CA LYS A 192 6.94 15.82 -6.34
C LYS A 192 5.71 14.90 -6.22
N ALA A 193 5.94 13.60 -6.06
CA ALA A 193 4.87 12.62 -5.91
C ALA A 193 4.25 12.62 -4.52
N ILE A 194 4.96 13.13 -3.53
CA ILE A 194 4.53 13.21 -2.12
C ILE A 194 4.88 14.58 -1.53
N VAL A 195 4.06 15.03 -0.59
CA VAL A 195 4.25 16.29 0.16
C VAL A 195 4.15 15.99 1.65
N PRO A 196 5.12 16.42 2.49
CA PRO A 196 5.11 16.13 3.93
C PRO A 196 3.86 16.63 4.65
N PHE A 197 3.45 15.93 5.72
CA PHE A 197 2.38 16.39 6.60
C PHE A 197 2.66 17.78 7.18
N THR A 198 3.91 18.09 7.52
CA THR A 198 4.31 19.40 8.03
C THR A 198 3.90 20.57 7.14
N GLU A 199 3.80 20.35 5.83
CA GLU A 199 3.28 21.34 4.89
C GLU A 199 1.74 21.27 4.78
N ARG A 200 1.21 20.07 4.62
CA ARG A 200 -0.22 19.86 4.29
C ARG A 200 -1.17 20.19 5.43
N VAL A 201 -0.74 20.07 6.68
CA VAL A 201 -1.57 20.37 7.86
C VAL A 201 -1.65 21.88 8.18
N LYS A 202 -0.79 22.73 7.59
CA LYS A 202 -0.78 24.17 7.86
C LYS A 202 -2.13 24.83 7.59
N GLU A 203 -2.79 24.39 6.51
CA GLU A 203 -4.08 24.93 6.08
C GLU A 203 -5.23 23.93 6.21
N ASN A 204 -4.94 22.73 6.78
CA ASN A 204 -5.92 21.65 6.88
C ASN A 204 -6.02 21.10 8.31
N PRO A 205 -6.82 21.74 9.18
CA PRO A 205 -6.98 21.31 10.57
C PRO A 205 -7.67 19.94 10.70
N LEU A 206 -8.48 19.53 9.71
CA LEU A 206 -9.11 18.21 9.71
C LEU A 206 -8.06 17.11 9.49
N LEU A 207 -7.14 17.31 8.54
CA LEU A 207 -6.04 16.39 8.32
C LEU A 207 -5.14 16.32 9.56
N LYS A 208 -4.78 17.49 10.14
CA LYS A 208 -3.98 17.54 11.37
C LYS A 208 -4.62 16.70 12.47
N TYR A 209 -5.92 16.86 12.69
CA TYR A 209 -6.64 16.10 13.69
C TYR A 209 -6.55 14.59 13.43
N GLY A 210 -6.82 14.14 12.19
CA GLY A 210 -6.80 12.74 11.80
C GLY A 210 -5.40 12.09 11.96
N VAL A 211 -4.33 12.82 11.64
CA VAL A 211 -2.94 12.36 11.85
C VAL A 211 -2.65 12.14 13.35
N GLU A 212 -3.21 12.98 14.22
CA GLU A 212 -2.98 12.93 15.68
C GLU A 212 -3.97 12.03 16.43
N ALA A 213 -4.99 11.51 15.77
CA ALA A 213 -6.04 10.67 16.36
C ALA A 213 -5.88 9.19 15.99
N PRO A 214 -6.17 8.23 16.88
CA PRO A 214 -6.41 6.86 16.48
C PRO A 214 -7.68 6.76 15.62
N GLU A 215 -7.72 5.79 14.71
CA GLU A 215 -8.93 5.45 13.97
C GLU A 215 -9.75 4.42 14.75
N ILE A 216 -11.07 4.63 14.81
CA ILE A 216 -12.02 3.69 15.42
C ILE A 216 -13.05 3.32 14.36
N ARG A 217 -12.95 2.12 13.81
CA ARG A 217 -13.90 1.59 12.83
C ARG A 217 -15.05 0.90 13.52
N ILE A 218 -16.27 1.16 13.06
CA ILE A 218 -17.48 0.63 13.66
C ILE A 218 -18.34 0.02 12.58
N ARG A 219 -18.54 -1.29 12.61
CA ARG A 219 -19.41 -1.97 11.67
C ARG A 219 -20.86 -1.82 12.08
N GLN A 220 -21.65 -1.22 11.18
CA GLN A 220 -23.03 -0.85 11.42
C GLN A 220 -24.00 -1.96 11.00
N ALA A 221 -23.89 -2.37 9.74
CA ALA A 221 -24.77 -3.35 9.15
C ALA A 221 -24.06 -4.12 8.01
N TRP A 222 -24.49 -5.34 7.77
CA TRP A 222 -24.05 -6.17 6.63
C TRP A 222 -25.10 -7.21 6.24
N LYS A 223 -24.95 -7.79 5.05
CA LYS A 223 -25.59 -9.04 4.65
C LYS A 223 -24.62 -10.22 4.88
N PRO A 224 -25.07 -11.49 4.86
CA PRO A 224 -24.20 -12.64 5.03
C PRO A 224 -22.98 -12.63 4.11
N VAL A 225 -21.80 -13.01 4.64
CA VAL A 225 -20.54 -13.16 3.92
C VAL A 225 -19.95 -14.53 4.27
N PRO A 226 -19.66 -15.42 3.29
CA PRO A 226 -19.95 -15.22 1.87
C PRO A 226 -21.44 -15.12 1.57
N SER A 227 -21.80 -14.40 0.50
CA SER A 227 -23.20 -14.34 0.05
C SER A 227 -23.69 -15.74 -0.33
N PRO A 228 -24.94 -16.10 0.00
CA PRO A 228 -25.51 -17.38 -0.40
C PRO A 228 -25.75 -17.49 -1.92
N LYS A 229 -25.77 -16.35 -2.61
CA LYS A 229 -25.99 -16.25 -4.06
C LYS A 229 -24.99 -15.33 -4.72
N PRO A 230 -24.48 -15.70 -5.92
CA PRO A 230 -23.58 -14.83 -6.68
C PRO A 230 -24.30 -13.60 -7.25
N ASN A 231 -25.53 -13.77 -7.71
CA ASN A 231 -26.36 -12.74 -8.31
C ASN A 231 -27.66 -12.64 -7.50
N GLN A 232 -27.81 -11.58 -6.74
CA GLN A 232 -29.01 -11.31 -5.95
C GLN A 232 -30.04 -10.56 -6.81
N THR A 233 -31.33 -10.81 -6.54
CA THR A 233 -32.46 -10.03 -7.06
C THR A 233 -33.24 -9.43 -5.89
N PRO A 234 -34.13 -8.45 -6.10
CA PRO A 234 -34.94 -7.89 -5.02
C PRO A 234 -35.77 -8.94 -4.25
N GLU A 235 -36.17 -10.05 -4.92
CA GLU A 235 -36.98 -11.11 -4.33
C GLU A 235 -36.17 -12.07 -3.44
N ASP A 236 -34.86 -12.18 -3.69
CA ASP A 236 -34.01 -13.14 -2.99
C ASP A 236 -32.80 -12.49 -2.28
N GLU A 237 -32.78 -11.15 -2.22
CA GLU A 237 -31.77 -10.39 -1.49
C GLU A 237 -31.79 -10.76 0.00
N PRO A 238 -30.65 -11.18 0.57
CA PRO A 238 -30.56 -11.47 1.98
C PRO A 238 -30.84 -10.21 2.83
N GLN A 239 -31.54 -10.39 3.94
CA GLN A 239 -31.82 -9.30 4.86
C GLN A 239 -30.53 -8.71 5.45
N VAL A 240 -30.53 -7.39 5.62
CA VAL A 240 -29.46 -6.67 6.31
C VAL A 240 -29.51 -6.99 7.80
N LYS A 241 -28.40 -7.43 8.37
CA LYS A 241 -28.22 -7.61 9.79
C LYS A 241 -27.65 -6.32 10.40
N GLN A 242 -28.36 -5.75 11.35
CA GLN A 242 -27.83 -4.67 12.20
C GLN A 242 -26.78 -5.26 13.16
N VAL A 243 -25.66 -4.55 13.33
CA VAL A 243 -24.59 -4.93 14.23
C VAL A 243 -24.39 -3.87 15.31
N VAL A 244 -24.12 -2.62 14.89
CA VAL A 244 -24.03 -1.47 15.78
C VAL A 244 -24.92 -0.35 15.23
N THR A 245 -26.05 -0.08 15.88
CA THR A 245 -26.98 0.99 15.48
C THR A 245 -26.35 2.38 15.69
N PHE A 246 -26.91 3.41 15.04
CA PHE A 246 -26.46 4.78 15.26
C PHE A 246 -26.60 5.23 16.71
N ASP A 247 -27.65 4.77 17.41
CA ASP A 247 -27.83 5.05 18.85
C ASP A 247 -26.70 4.40 19.68
N ARG A 248 -26.31 3.17 19.34
CA ARG A 248 -25.22 2.51 20.06
C ARG A 248 -23.86 3.16 19.80
N VAL A 249 -23.65 3.75 18.62
CA VAL A 249 -22.46 4.58 18.35
C VAL A 249 -22.47 5.85 19.23
N GLN A 250 -23.63 6.45 19.49
CA GLN A 250 -23.70 7.57 20.43
C GLN A 250 -23.26 7.16 21.84
N ASP A 251 -23.58 5.93 22.27
CA ASP A 251 -23.09 5.41 23.56
C ASP A 251 -21.57 5.20 23.54
N ILE A 252 -21.01 4.69 22.43
CA ILE A 252 -19.55 4.61 22.25
C ILE A 252 -18.93 6.00 22.41
N VAL A 253 -19.46 7.02 21.75
CA VAL A 253 -18.95 8.40 21.84
C VAL A 253 -19.00 8.94 23.28
N ARG A 254 -20.11 8.71 24.00
CA ARG A 254 -20.25 9.11 25.41
C ARG A 254 -19.22 8.41 26.30
N GLU A 255 -19.02 7.11 26.10
CA GLU A 255 -18.08 6.32 26.90
C GLU A 255 -16.62 6.71 26.57
N LEU A 256 -16.26 6.97 25.29
CA LEU A 256 -14.96 7.54 24.91
C LEU A 256 -14.67 8.85 25.67
N LYS A 257 -15.65 9.74 25.71
CA LYS A 257 -15.54 11.02 26.42
C LYS A 257 -15.40 10.83 27.92
N LYS A 258 -16.23 9.98 28.51
CA LYS A 258 -16.23 9.65 29.93
C LYS A 258 -14.89 9.07 30.40
N GLN A 259 -14.27 8.19 29.60
CA GLN A 259 -12.96 7.59 29.91
C GLN A 259 -11.78 8.50 29.54
N GLY A 260 -12.01 9.68 28.96
CA GLY A 260 -10.97 10.67 28.68
C GLY A 260 -10.11 10.34 27.45
N VAL A 261 -10.67 9.71 26.42
CA VAL A 261 -10.03 9.62 25.11
C VAL A 261 -10.00 11.02 24.49
N GLY A 262 -8.82 11.59 24.31
CA GLY A 262 -8.67 13.01 23.93
C GLY A 262 -9.01 13.27 22.45
N LYS A 263 -8.63 12.36 21.55
CA LYS A 263 -8.93 12.41 20.11
C LYS A 263 -9.33 11.03 19.59
N ALA A 264 -10.25 11.00 18.64
CA ALA A 264 -10.61 9.81 17.89
C ALA A 264 -11.22 10.20 16.54
N GLU A 265 -10.91 9.44 15.48
CA GLU A 265 -11.58 9.53 14.20
C GLU A 265 -12.43 8.26 14.00
N LEU A 266 -13.75 8.41 14.02
CA LEU A 266 -14.69 7.30 13.90
C LEU A 266 -15.00 7.05 12.43
N CYS A 267 -14.77 5.83 11.94
CA CYS A 267 -15.12 5.40 10.58
C CYS A 267 -16.35 4.49 10.63
N LEU A 268 -17.45 4.93 10.03
CA LEU A 268 -18.69 4.17 9.98
C LEU A 268 -18.69 3.21 8.78
N VAL A 269 -18.75 1.91 9.03
CA VAL A 269 -18.68 0.85 8.01
C VAL A 269 -20.07 0.23 7.83
N GLY A 270 -20.67 0.37 6.63
CA GLY A 270 -21.99 -0.18 6.35
C GLY A 270 -23.16 0.70 6.82
N TRP A 271 -22.98 2.02 6.84
CA TRP A 271 -24.02 3.02 7.12
C TRP A 271 -24.97 3.26 5.94
N ASN A 272 -24.55 2.84 4.74
CA ASN A 272 -25.23 2.96 3.45
C ASN A 272 -26.27 1.86 3.23
N VAL A 273 -27.15 2.02 2.25
CA VAL A 273 -28.15 1.02 1.89
C VAL A 273 -27.55 -0.35 1.62
N GLY A 274 -28.15 -1.37 2.18
CA GLY A 274 -27.66 -2.75 2.08
C GLY A 274 -26.48 -3.07 3.01
N GLY A 275 -25.99 -2.11 3.81
CA GLY A 275 -24.86 -2.29 4.71
C GLY A 275 -23.51 -2.40 4.00
N HIS A 276 -22.51 -2.93 4.71
CA HIS A 276 -21.16 -3.14 4.20
C HIS A 276 -21.17 -4.10 3.01
N ASP A 277 -20.63 -3.67 1.87
CA ASP A 277 -20.56 -4.42 0.61
C ASP A 277 -21.90 -4.99 0.10
N GLY A 278 -23.00 -4.36 0.49
CA GLY A 278 -24.33 -4.90 0.20
C GLY A 278 -24.88 -4.49 -1.16
N ARG A 279 -24.64 -3.24 -1.62
CA ARG A 279 -25.24 -2.68 -2.85
C ARG A 279 -24.35 -1.66 -3.59
N TRP A 280 -22.99 -1.76 -3.43
CA TRP A 280 -22.13 -0.83 -4.18
C TRP A 280 -22.43 -0.85 -5.68
N PRO A 281 -22.32 0.29 -6.39
CA PRO A 281 -21.97 1.63 -5.92
C PRO A 281 -23.16 2.47 -5.41
N GLN A 282 -24.31 1.86 -5.13
CA GLN A 282 -25.47 2.52 -4.53
C GLN A 282 -25.15 2.84 -3.06
N ILE A 283 -25.18 4.13 -2.72
CA ILE A 283 -24.89 4.60 -1.35
C ILE A 283 -26.18 4.95 -0.61
N PHE A 284 -27.10 5.61 -1.31
CA PHE A 284 -28.36 6.09 -0.73
C PHE A 284 -29.56 5.21 -1.09
N PRO A 285 -30.56 5.17 -0.19
CA PRO A 285 -30.68 5.92 1.07
C PRO A 285 -29.67 5.49 2.12
N VAL A 286 -29.50 6.27 3.19
CA VAL A 286 -28.85 5.79 4.43
C VAL A 286 -29.63 4.57 4.92
N GLU A 287 -28.94 3.54 5.41
CA GLU A 287 -29.54 2.25 5.78
C GLU A 287 -30.77 2.47 6.71
N PRO A 288 -31.99 2.15 6.25
CA PRO A 288 -33.19 2.44 7.00
C PRO A 288 -33.26 1.69 8.33
N SER A 289 -32.74 0.47 8.37
CA SER A 289 -32.75 -0.37 9.57
C SER A 289 -31.91 0.20 10.72
N LEU A 290 -30.93 1.09 10.42
CA LEU A 290 -30.12 1.79 11.41
C LEU A 290 -30.76 3.08 11.93
N GLY A 291 -31.93 3.49 11.39
CA GLY A 291 -32.63 4.72 11.73
C GLY A 291 -32.58 5.78 10.64
N GLY A 292 -31.97 5.49 9.48
CA GLY A 292 -31.94 6.35 8.31
C GLY A 292 -31.17 7.65 8.47
N GLU A 293 -31.37 8.59 7.53
CA GLU A 293 -30.57 9.82 7.44
C GLU A 293 -30.70 10.73 8.68
N ALA A 294 -31.89 10.85 9.25
CA ALA A 294 -32.13 11.74 10.40
C ALA A 294 -31.26 11.33 11.60
N ARG A 295 -31.25 10.03 11.94
CA ARG A 295 -30.45 9.51 13.06
C ARG A 295 -28.95 9.58 12.78
N LEU A 296 -28.53 9.36 11.52
CA LEU A 296 -27.13 9.54 11.12
C LEU A 296 -26.67 10.99 11.32
N ARG A 297 -27.46 11.96 10.92
CA ARG A 297 -27.14 13.39 11.11
C ARG A 297 -27.05 13.78 12.59
N GLU A 298 -27.94 13.26 13.43
CA GLU A 298 -27.88 13.44 14.89
C GLU A 298 -26.58 12.86 15.47
N LEU A 299 -26.22 11.64 15.08
CA LEU A 299 -24.96 10.99 15.48
C LEU A 299 -23.75 11.83 15.07
N ILE A 300 -23.67 12.25 13.81
CA ILE A 300 -22.54 13.05 13.30
C ILE A 300 -22.41 14.36 14.10
N LYS A 301 -23.51 15.08 14.30
CA LYS A 301 -23.53 16.33 15.07
C LYS A 301 -23.07 16.10 16.52
N MET A 302 -23.57 15.06 17.15
CA MET A 302 -23.22 14.70 18.53
C MET A 302 -21.74 14.31 18.66
N THR A 303 -21.22 13.53 17.72
CA THR A 303 -19.81 13.11 17.69
C THR A 303 -18.89 14.32 17.61
N GLN A 304 -19.17 15.24 16.69
CA GLN A 304 -18.39 16.48 16.49
C GLN A 304 -18.50 17.43 17.70
N ALA A 305 -19.67 17.52 18.32
CA ALA A 305 -19.87 18.31 19.56
C ALA A 305 -19.05 17.78 20.75
N ASN A 306 -18.73 16.48 20.75
CA ASN A 306 -17.81 15.88 21.72
C ASN A 306 -16.32 16.02 21.38
N GLY A 307 -16.00 16.68 20.25
CA GLY A 307 -14.63 16.95 19.82
C GLY A 307 -13.98 15.81 19.01
N TYR A 308 -14.76 14.87 18.49
CA TYR A 308 -14.29 13.76 17.65
C TYR A 308 -14.60 14.00 16.17
N GLN A 309 -13.77 13.43 15.30
CA GLN A 309 -14.08 13.33 13.87
C GLN A 309 -14.89 12.09 13.58
N ILE A 310 -15.69 12.16 12.51
CA ILE A 310 -16.47 11.04 12.01
C ILE A 310 -16.44 11.05 10.49
N VAL A 311 -16.09 9.91 9.89
CA VAL A 311 -15.83 9.74 8.47
C VAL A 311 -16.65 8.59 7.88
N PRO A 312 -17.02 8.66 6.59
CA PRO A 312 -17.71 7.59 5.92
C PRO A 312 -16.74 6.51 5.45
N HIS A 313 -17.20 5.26 5.47
CA HIS A 313 -16.67 4.19 4.64
C HIS A 313 -17.43 4.15 3.32
N GLY A 314 -16.74 4.00 2.20
CA GLY A 314 -17.31 3.84 0.87
C GLY A 314 -16.47 2.90 0.01
N ASN A 315 -16.95 2.64 -1.22
CA ASN A 315 -16.23 1.84 -2.20
C ASN A 315 -16.56 2.37 -3.61
N TRP A 316 -15.55 2.55 -4.45
CA TRP A 316 -15.71 3.00 -5.85
C TRP A 316 -15.29 1.95 -6.86
N ARG A 317 -14.81 0.82 -6.37
CA ARG A 317 -14.27 -0.22 -7.22
C ARG A 317 -15.27 -1.34 -7.48
N ASP A 318 -16.03 -1.72 -6.47
CA ASP A 318 -16.91 -2.87 -6.56
C ASP A 318 -18.33 -2.45 -6.95
N ALA A 319 -18.97 -3.26 -7.80
CA ALA A 319 -20.36 -3.11 -8.20
C ALA A 319 -21.09 -4.44 -8.09
N TYR A 320 -22.30 -4.42 -7.52
CA TYR A 320 -23.15 -5.58 -7.36
C TYR A 320 -24.40 -5.47 -8.23
N LEU A 321 -24.83 -6.60 -8.81
CA LEU A 321 -26.03 -6.65 -9.67
C LEU A 321 -27.30 -6.19 -8.97
N ILE A 322 -27.37 -6.35 -7.64
CA ILE A 322 -28.51 -5.95 -6.83
C ILE A 322 -28.64 -4.42 -6.65
N ALA A 323 -27.63 -3.63 -6.99
CA ALA A 323 -27.70 -2.19 -6.90
C ALA A 323 -28.73 -1.63 -7.91
N ASP A 324 -29.68 -0.79 -7.46
CA ASP A 324 -30.69 -0.16 -8.34
C ASP A 324 -30.05 0.65 -9.48
N CYS A 325 -28.83 1.13 -9.26
CA CYS A 325 -28.06 1.88 -10.26
C CYS A 325 -27.12 1.00 -11.07
N TRP A 326 -27.26 -0.32 -11.06
CA TRP A 326 -26.40 -1.21 -11.83
C TRP A 326 -26.48 -0.92 -13.32
N ASP A 327 -25.31 -0.83 -13.96
CA ASP A 327 -25.18 -0.76 -15.40
C ASP A 327 -23.81 -1.37 -15.83
N ALA A 328 -23.86 -2.39 -16.67
CA ALA A 328 -22.67 -3.05 -17.22
C ALA A 328 -21.77 -2.10 -18.03
N GLU A 329 -22.28 -0.94 -18.47
CA GLU A 329 -21.48 0.09 -19.15
C GLU A 329 -20.40 0.67 -18.26
N TRP A 330 -20.54 0.64 -16.94
CA TRP A 330 -19.55 1.22 -16.01
C TRP A 330 -18.42 0.27 -15.62
N THR A 331 -18.57 -1.02 -15.96
CA THR A 331 -17.63 -2.04 -15.49
C THR A 331 -16.36 -2.12 -16.35
N VAL A 332 -15.30 -2.62 -15.75
CA VAL A 332 -14.08 -3.01 -16.47
C VAL A 332 -14.41 -4.13 -17.43
N LYS A 333 -13.98 -4.01 -18.69
CA LYS A 333 -14.12 -5.04 -19.71
C LYS A 333 -12.80 -5.57 -20.22
N ASN A 334 -12.79 -6.85 -20.50
CA ASN A 334 -11.72 -7.52 -21.22
C ASN A 334 -11.76 -7.13 -22.71
N ALA A 335 -10.71 -7.49 -23.46
CA ALA A 335 -10.62 -7.19 -24.91
C ALA A 335 -11.73 -7.85 -25.76
N ASP A 336 -12.32 -8.95 -25.30
CA ASP A 336 -13.46 -9.63 -25.92
C ASP A 336 -14.83 -9.01 -25.54
N GLY A 337 -14.83 -7.92 -24.76
CA GLY A 337 -16.03 -7.24 -24.28
C GLY A 337 -16.70 -7.87 -23.05
N THR A 338 -16.18 -8.98 -22.53
CA THR A 338 -16.72 -9.59 -21.31
C THR A 338 -16.45 -8.74 -20.08
N ILE A 339 -17.40 -8.76 -19.12
CA ILE A 339 -17.27 -8.07 -17.84
C ILE A 339 -16.29 -8.84 -16.94
N LYS A 340 -15.43 -8.10 -16.24
CA LYS A 340 -14.47 -8.68 -15.32
C LYS A 340 -15.02 -8.71 -13.89
N PRO A 341 -15.14 -9.90 -13.26
CA PRO A 341 -15.37 -10.00 -11.81
C PRO A 341 -14.22 -9.33 -11.05
N ALA A 342 -14.56 -8.64 -9.98
CA ALA A 342 -13.57 -7.94 -9.15
C ALA A 342 -12.67 -8.93 -8.38
N HIS A 343 -13.27 -10.00 -7.85
CA HIS A 343 -12.60 -11.10 -7.16
C HIS A 343 -13.53 -12.33 -7.09
N THR A 344 -13.01 -13.44 -6.55
CA THR A 344 -13.70 -14.74 -6.50
C THR A 344 -14.55 -14.94 -5.24
N VAL A 345 -14.37 -14.12 -4.22
CA VAL A 345 -15.16 -14.16 -2.98
C VAL A 345 -16.46 -13.40 -3.19
N TRP A 346 -17.58 -13.97 -2.76
CA TRP A 346 -18.89 -13.31 -2.81
C TRP A 346 -19.13 -12.57 -1.50
N TRP A 347 -19.16 -11.25 -1.60
CA TRP A 347 -19.43 -10.38 -0.46
C TRP A 347 -20.95 -10.17 -0.28
N GLY A 348 -21.34 -9.31 0.63
CA GLY A 348 -22.74 -9.11 1.01
C GLY A 348 -23.72 -8.88 -0.17
N GLY A 349 -23.27 -8.24 -1.24
CA GLY A 349 -24.05 -8.02 -2.47
C GLY A 349 -23.98 -9.16 -3.51
N GLY A 350 -23.25 -10.23 -3.23
CA GLY A 350 -22.99 -11.32 -4.16
C GLY A 350 -21.63 -11.23 -4.83
N CYS A 351 -21.54 -11.64 -6.10
CA CYS A 351 -20.32 -11.53 -6.91
C CYS A 351 -20.08 -10.06 -7.27
N PRO A 352 -18.97 -9.46 -6.83
CA PRO A 352 -18.65 -8.08 -7.21
C PRO A 352 -18.06 -8.04 -8.62
N TYR A 353 -18.40 -6.98 -9.34
CA TYR A 353 -17.81 -6.61 -10.63
C TYR A 353 -16.97 -5.35 -10.47
N GLU A 354 -15.89 -5.25 -11.23
CA GLU A 354 -14.96 -4.13 -11.11
C GLU A 354 -15.48 -2.91 -11.90
N ILE A 355 -15.64 -1.77 -11.24
CA ILE A 355 -15.99 -0.49 -11.89
C ILE A 355 -14.74 0.06 -12.57
N CYS A 356 -14.86 0.50 -13.83
CA CYS A 356 -13.79 1.24 -14.49
C CYS A 356 -13.48 2.53 -13.71
N PRO A 357 -12.22 2.80 -13.32
CA PRO A 357 -11.87 3.98 -12.52
C PRO A 357 -12.29 5.32 -13.13
N GLN A 358 -12.29 5.44 -14.47
CA GLN A 358 -12.83 6.61 -15.14
C GLN A 358 -14.32 6.77 -14.85
N ARG A 359 -15.09 5.69 -14.96
CA ARG A 359 -16.54 5.71 -14.68
C ARG A 359 -16.84 5.90 -13.19
N ALA A 360 -16.00 5.35 -12.31
CA ALA A 360 -16.09 5.63 -10.87
C ALA A 360 -16.01 7.14 -10.59
N TYR A 361 -15.06 7.84 -11.20
CA TYR A 361 -14.95 9.29 -11.07
C TYR A 361 -16.13 10.01 -11.67
N GLU A 362 -16.47 9.75 -12.94
CA GLU A 362 -17.46 10.50 -13.72
C GLU A 362 -18.90 10.29 -13.22
N LYS A 363 -19.26 9.08 -12.76
CA LYS A 363 -20.64 8.70 -12.43
C LYS A 363 -20.92 8.73 -10.93
N PHE A 364 -19.93 8.42 -10.08
CA PHE A 364 -20.13 8.23 -8.64
C PHE A 364 -19.43 9.29 -7.80
N CYS A 365 -18.11 9.43 -7.91
CA CYS A 365 -17.37 10.36 -7.04
C CYS A 365 -17.83 11.80 -7.16
N THR A 366 -18.01 12.30 -8.38
CA THR A 366 -18.46 13.69 -8.61
C THR A 366 -19.86 13.97 -8.10
N ARG A 367 -20.75 12.97 -8.05
CA ARG A 367 -22.11 13.08 -7.56
C ARG A 367 -22.22 12.83 -6.06
N ASP A 368 -21.66 11.72 -5.59
CA ASP A 368 -21.99 11.16 -4.27
C ASP A 368 -21.15 11.74 -3.15
N LEU A 369 -19.88 12.13 -3.39
CA LEU A 369 -19.03 12.70 -2.34
C LEU A 369 -19.63 13.95 -1.71
N TRP A 370 -20.24 14.84 -2.50
CA TRP A 370 -20.91 16.05 -1.99
C TRP A 370 -22.20 15.75 -1.26
N ARG A 371 -22.94 14.73 -1.68
CA ARG A 371 -24.15 14.26 -0.97
C ARG A 371 -23.75 13.66 0.40
N ILE A 372 -22.68 12.86 0.44
CA ILE A 372 -22.15 12.30 1.68
C ILE A 372 -21.63 13.43 2.58
N ARG A 373 -20.90 14.39 2.03
CA ARG A 373 -20.43 15.58 2.76
C ARG A 373 -21.58 16.37 3.38
N ALA A 374 -22.70 16.49 2.67
CA ALA A 374 -23.90 17.18 3.15
C ALA A 374 -24.56 16.49 4.35
N LEU A 375 -24.25 15.21 4.65
CA LEU A 375 -24.66 14.55 5.89
C LEU A 375 -23.91 15.09 7.12
N GLY A 376 -22.72 15.71 6.92
CA GLY A 376 -21.90 16.30 7.96
C GLY A 376 -20.54 15.64 8.19
N PHE A 377 -20.22 14.54 7.54
CA PHE A 377 -18.93 13.85 7.68
C PHE A 377 -17.72 14.76 7.42
N GLN A 378 -16.67 14.62 8.24
CA GLN A 378 -15.40 15.37 8.16
C GLN A 378 -14.25 14.54 8.72
N GLY A 379 -13.07 14.61 8.09
CA GLY A 379 -11.85 13.89 8.45
C GLY A 379 -11.24 13.17 7.25
N MET A 380 -10.54 12.07 7.44
CA MET A 380 -9.97 11.26 6.37
C MET A 380 -11.02 10.25 5.87
N GLY A 381 -11.86 10.67 4.89
CA GLY A 381 -12.88 9.80 4.30
C GLY A 381 -12.25 8.51 3.76
N TYR A 382 -12.78 7.36 4.20
CA TYR A 382 -12.25 6.06 3.82
C TYR A 382 -13.01 5.47 2.64
N PHE A 383 -12.25 5.12 1.59
CA PHE A 383 -12.78 4.40 0.43
C PHE A 383 -11.94 3.16 0.17
N ASP A 384 -12.62 2.02 0.16
CA ASP A 384 -12.04 0.69 0.24
C ASP A 384 -11.28 0.28 -1.02
N THR A 385 -10.35 -0.66 -0.87
CA THR A 385 -9.66 -1.48 -1.88
C THR A 385 -8.72 -0.77 -2.86
N VAL A 386 -8.85 0.53 -3.12
CA VAL A 386 -8.10 1.21 -4.22
C VAL A 386 -6.59 1.38 -3.98
N THR A 387 -6.11 1.17 -2.75
CA THR A 387 -4.67 1.15 -2.42
C THR A 387 -4.15 -0.24 -2.04
N ILE A 388 -4.98 -1.30 -2.15
CA ILE A 388 -4.53 -2.68 -1.94
C ILE A 388 -4.56 -3.50 -3.24
N LEU A 389 -5.36 -3.10 -4.22
CA LEU A 389 -5.51 -3.81 -5.48
C LEU A 389 -4.79 -3.08 -6.61
N LEU A 390 -4.19 -3.84 -7.53
CA LEU A 390 -3.56 -3.27 -8.71
C LEU A 390 -4.59 -2.56 -9.57
N ALA A 391 -4.25 -1.37 -10.06
CA ALA A 391 -5.10 -0.61 -10.96
C ALA A 391 -5.47 -1.45 -12.18
N PRO A 392 -6.77 -1.56 -12.56
CA PRO A 392 -7.21 -2.40 -13.65
C PRO A 392 -6.85 -1.83 -15.02
N LYS A 393 -6.75 -2.71 -16.01
CA LYS A 393 -6.84 -2.35 -17.42
C LYS A 393 -8.29 -2.50 -17.87
N CYS A 394 -8.83 -1.52 -18.57
CA CYS A 394 -10.17 -1.59 -19.18
C CYS A 394 -10.05 -1.47 -20.70
N ASP A 395 -10.61 -2.41 -21.44
CA ASP A 395 -10.60 -2.44 -22.91
C ASP A 395 -11.92 -1.97 -23.55
N ASP A 396 -12.91 -1.47 -22.77
CA ASP A 396 -14.13 -0.87 -23.33
C ASP A 396 -13.76 0.39 -24.15
N PRO A 397 -14.11 0.46 -25.44
CA PRO A 397 -13.72 1.58 -26.30
C PRO A 397 -14.28 2.94 -25.84
N ARG A 398 -15.35 2.96 -25.05
CA ARG A 398 -15.99 4.19 -24.52
C ARG A 398 -15.26 4.77 -23.31
N HIS A 399 -14.45 3.95 -22.62
CA HIS A 399 -13.66 4.36 -21.44
C HIS A 399 -12.41 3.48 -21.29
N LYS A 400 -11.68 3.33 -22.39
CA LYS A 400 -10.44 2.56 -22.42
C LYS A 400 -9.41 3.17 -21.47
N CYS A 401 -8.88 2.35 -20.56
CA CYS A 401 -7.87 2.77 -19.59
C CYS A 401 -6.73 1.76 -19.54
N SER A 402 -5.50 2.24 -19.69
CA SER A 402 -4.33 1.50 -19.21
C SER A 402 -4.32 1.43 -17.68
N ARG A 403 -3.47 0.61 -17.08
CA ARG A 403 -3.30 0.61 -15.62
C ARG A 403 -2.83 1.97 -15.09
N ALA A 404 -2.00 2.68 -15.85
CA ALA A 404 -1.56 4.03 -15.49
C ALA A 404 -2.73 5.03 -15.50
N ASP A 405 -3.63 4.96 -16.50
CA ASP A 405 -4.80 5.80 -16.55
C ASP A 405 -5.76 5.49 -15.40
N SER A 406 -5.97 4.22 -15.11
CA SER A 406 -6.80 3.78 -13.98
C SER A 406 -6.26 4.31 -12.64
N ALA A 407 -4.94 4.23 -12.42
CA ALA A 407 -4.31 4.81 -11.23
C ALA A 407 -4.48 6.33 -11.15
N LYS A 408 -4.38 7.05 -12.29
CA LYS A 408 -4.66 8.50 -12.35
C LYS A 408 -6.13 8.83 -12.00
N TRP A 409 -7.09 8.02 -12.49
CA TRP A 409 -8.49 8.23 -12.18
C TRP A 409 -8.80 7.96 -10.70
N TRP A 410 -8.25 6.90 -10.10
CA TRP A 410 -8.34 6.68 -8.65
C TRP A 410 -7.71 7.82 -7.86
N GLY A 411 -6.55 8.34 -8.30
CA GLY A 411 -5.94 9.52 -7.70
C GLY A 411 -6.87 10.75 -7.75
N ARG A 412 -7.60 10.97 -8.85
CA ARG A 412 -8.61 12.04 -8.93
C ARG A 412 -9.78 11.83 -7.97
N CYS A 413 -10.24 10.58 -7.79
CA CYS A 413 -11.25 10.25 -6.78
C CYS A 413 -10.73 10.57 -5.37
N ALA A 414 -9.49 10.18 -5.06
CA ALA A 414 -8.85 10.47 -3.78
C ALA A 414 -8.70 11.98 -3.53
N ALA A 415 -8.22 12.73 -4.53
CA ALA A 415 -8.11 14.19 -4.45
C ALA A 415 -9.47 14.87 -4.21
N LEU A 416 -10.53 14.40 -4.88
CA LEU A 416 -11.89 14.92 -4.67
C LEU A 416 -12.42 14.58 -3.26
N THR A 417 -12.08 13.40 -2.73
CA THR A 417 -12.39 12.99 -1.35
C THR A 417 -11.73 13.90 -0.33
N ARG A 418 -10.44 14.17 -0.52
CA ARG A 418 -9.69 15.13 0.33
C ARG A 418 -10.34 16.50 0.33
N LYS A 419 -10.76 16.99 -0.84
CA LYS A 419 -11.49 18.25 -0.97
C LYS A 419 -12.85 18.22 -0.25
N ALA A 420 -13.55 17.09 -0.31
CA ALA A 420 -14.87 16.95 0.31
C ALA A 420 -14.80 16.84 1.84
N PHE A 421 -13.88 16.06 2.39
CA PHE A 421 -13.86 15.68 3.81
C PHE A 421 -12.69 16.23 4.61
N GLY A 422 -11.57 16.59 3.98
CA GLY A 422 -10.34 17.04 4.63
C GLY A 422 -9.17 16.05 4.51
N GLY A 423 -9.42 14.78 4.16
CA GLY A 423 -8.41 13.75 3.93
C GLY A 423 -8.97 12.56 3.18
N PHE A 424 -8.07 11.68 2.72
CA PHE A 424 -8.41 10.42 2.06
C PHE A 424 -7.69 9.24 2.73
N ALA A 425 -8.43 8.18 3.01
CA ALA A 425 -7.93 6.92 3.54
C ALA A 425 -8.38 5.74 2.67
N SER A 426 -7.58 4.66 2.64
CA SER A 426 -7.94 3.42 1.97
C SER A 426 -7.29 2.20 2.64
N GLU A 427 -7.40 1.01 2.04
CA GLU A 427 -7.15 -0.25 2.72
C GLU A 427 -5.66 -0.61 2.83
N GLY A 428 -4.85 -0.44 1.80
CA GLY A 428 -3.49 -1.00 1.73
C GLY A 428 -2.43 -0.02 1.26
N SER A 429 -1.25 -0.53 0.99
CA SER A 429 -0.01 0.23 0.87
C SER A 429 0.50 0.43 -0.57
N LEU A 430 -0.29 0.16 -1.60
CA LEU A 430 0.12 0.45 -2.97
C LEU A 430 0.29 1.96 -3.19
N ASP A 431 1.44 2.37 -3.69
CA ASP A 431 1.82 3.79 -3.82
C ASP A 431 1.39 4.43 -5.16
N HIS A 432 0.36 3.88 -5.79
CA HIS A 432 -0.11 4.28 -7.12
C HIS A 432 -0.38 5.79 -7.23
N PHE A 433 -0.92 6.38 -6.17
CA PHE A 433 -1.22 7.80 -6.01
C PHE A 433 -0.94 8.26 -4.57
N ALA A 434 0.26 7.92 -4.07
CA ALA A 434 0.69 8.23 -2.70
C ALA A 434 0.54 9.71 -2.34
N GLY A 435 0.68 10.62 -3.30
CA GLY A 435 0.47 12.06 -3.10
C GLY A 435 -0.95 12.45 -2.69
N GLU A 436 -1.94 11.62 -3.02
CA GLU A 436 -3.34 11.83 -2.67
C GLU A 436 -3.80 11.00 -1.48
N THR A 437 -2.94 10.09 -0.96
CA THR A 437 -3.26 9.21 0.17
C THR A 437 -2.79 9.86 1.48
N ASP A 438 -3.65 9.91 2.49
CA ASP A 438 -3.35 10.44 3.81
C ASP A 438 -3.21 9.34 4.87
N SER A 439 -3.98 8.27 4.73
CA SER A 439 -3.96 7.13 5.64
C SER A 439 -4.18 5.82 4.92
N VAL A 440 -3.53 4.76 5.40
CA VAL A 440 -3.84 3.39 4.99
C VAL A 440 -4.25 2.56 6.21
N LEU A 441 -5.30 1.76 6.05
CA LEU A 441 -5.88 0.97 7.14
C LEU A 441 -4.84 0.00 7.71
N TYR A 442 -4.09 -0.69 6.83
CA TYR A 442 -2.90 -1.46 7.18
C TYR A 442 -1.93 -1.52 5.99
N ALA A 443 -0.64 -1.41 6.30
CA ALA A 443 0.38 -1.45 5.26
C ALA A 443 0.61 -2.88 4.74
N SER A 444 0.33 -3.92 5.54
CA SER A 444 0.47 -5.32 5.14
C SER A 444 -0.59 -6.22 5.77
N PHE A 445 -1.11 -7.16 4.97
CA PHE A 445 -1.92 -8.29 5.45
C PHE A 445 -1.08 -9.40 6.09
N GLY A 446 0.24 -9.36 5.93
CA GLY A 446 1.14 -10.36 6.47
C GLY A 446 1.14 -10.37 8.01
N ASP A 447 1.31 -11.54 8.59
CA ASP A 447 1.66 -11.67 9.99
C ASP A 447 3.18 -11.72 10.10
N PRO A 448 3.83 -10.71 10.70
CA PRO A 448 5.29 -10.66 10.79
C PRO A 448 5.89 -11.80 11.64
N ARG A 449 5.08 -12.54 12.42
CA ARG A 449 5.50 -13.72 13.18
C ARG A 449 5.60 -14.97 12.32
N LYS A 450 4.89 -15.01 11.19
CA LYS A 450 4.91 -16.17 10.30
C LYS A 450 6.24 -16.20 9.55
N LYS A 451 7.15 -17.05 10.04
CA LYS A 451 8.33 -17.44 9.27
C LYS A 451 7.86 -18.17 8.03
N ASN A 452 8.01 -17.56 6.88
CA ASN A 452 7.67 -18.23 5.63
C ASN A 452 8.64 -19.41 5.42
N LYS A 453 8.08 -20.56 5.06
CA LYS A 453 8.86 -21.68 4.53
C LYS A 453 9.43 -21.21 3.18
N GLY A 454 10.73 -21.34 2.96
CA GLY A 454 11.39 -20.95 1.71
C GLY A 454 12.42 -19.83 1.88
N LEU A 455 12.46 -18.89 0.95
CA LEU A 455 13.51 -17.87 0.88
C LEU A 455 13.30 -16.66 1.82
N VAL A 456 12.10 -16.44 2.35
CA VAL A 456 11.78 -15.27 3.19
C VAL A 456 12.13 -15.54 4.64
N ASP A 457 12.84 -14.61 5.28
CA ASP A 457 13.20 -14.67 6.71
C ASP A 457 12.26 -13.82 7.58
N GLY A 458 11.66 -12.77 7.02
CA GLY A 458 10.76 -11.89 7.76
C GLY A 458 10.37 -10.64 6.98
N MET A 459 9.93 -9.63 7.74
CA MET A 459 9.55 -8.32 7.21
C MET A 459 10.34 -7.21 7.90
N ILE A 460 10.64 -6.17 7.15
CA ILE A 460 11.32 -4.94 7.58
C ILE A 460 10.53 -3.71 7.15
N PRO A 461 10.62 -2.57 7.86
CA PRO A 461 9.75 -1.41 7.64
C PRO A 461 10.19 -0.51 6.48
N VAL A 462 10.52 -1.08 5.31
CA VAL A 462 10.94 -0.26 4.14
C VAL A 462 9.85 0.71 3.70
N TRP A 463 8.58 0.28 3.71
CA TRP A 463 7.46 1.14 3.35
C TRP A 463 7.31 2.30 4.35
N GLN A 464 7.42 2.01 5.65
CA GLN A 464 7.35 3.01 6.72
C GLN A 464 8.49 4.02 6.62
N ILE A 465 9.71 3.58 6.31
CA ILE A 465 10.86 4.47 6.10
C ILE A 465 10.60 5.42 4.92
N VAL A 466 9.94 4.93 3.86
CA VAL A 466 9.58 5.78 2.72
C VAL A 466 8.48 6.79 3.08
N TYR A 467 7.41 6.35 3.74
CA TYR A 467 6.16 7.11 3.83
C TYR A 467 5.83 7.69 5.20
N ASN A 468 6.57 7.40 6.28
CA ASN A 468 6.39 8.12 7.56
C ASN A 468 6.67 9.61 7.35
N GLY A 469 5.80 10.47 7.84
CA GLY A 469 5.81 11.91 7.55
C GLY A 469 4.92 12.33 6.37
N PHE A 470 4.33 11.36 5.64
CA PHE A 470 3.50 11.59 4.45
C PHE A 470 2.15 10.88 4.53
N ILE A 471 2.12 9.66 5.05
CA ILE A 471 0.94 8.79 5.15
C ILE A 471 0.95 8.11 6.51
N VAL A 472 -0.12 8.25 7.29
CA VAL A 472 -0.27 7.46 8.53
C VAL A 472 -0.78 6.06 8.21
N GLN A 473 -0.37 5.08 9.00
CA GLN A 473 -0.69 3.68 8.76
C GLN A 473 -0.77 2.85 10.03
N ASN A 474 -1.61 1.82 10.03
CA ASN A 474 -1.43 0.69 10.92
C ASN A 474 -0.57 -0.36 10.19
N PRO A 475 0.51 -0.92 10.78
CA PRO A 475 1.46 -1.70 10.01
C PRO A 475 0.93 -3.05 9.51
N PHE A 476 0.13 -3.76 10.30
CA PHE A 476 -0.34 -5.11 9.99
C PHE A 476 -1.80 -5.30 10.38
N THR A 477 -2.48 -6.25 9.76
CA THR A 477 -3.79 -6.69 10.24
C THR A 477 -3.74 -7.18 11.69
N THR A 478 -2.65 -7.84 12.08
CA THR A 478 -2.44 -8.33 13.44
C THR A 478 -2.12 -7.25 14.48
N THR A 479 -1.92 -6.00 14.08
CA THR A 479 -1.74 -4.86 14.99
C THR A 479 -3.03 -4.02 15.17
N VAL A 480 -4.11 -4.34 14.47
CA VAL A 480 -5.43 -3.76 14.76
C VAL A 480 -5.90 -4.23 16.14
N ASN A 481 -6.54 -3.35 16.89
CA ASN A 481 -6.88 -3.60 18.31
C ASN A 481 -5.66 -4.00 19.18
N PHE A 482 -4.50 -3.41 18.94
CA PHE A 482 -3.21 -3.82 19.48
C PHE A 482 -3.19 -3.93 21.03
N THR A 483 -4.01 -3.16 21.75
CA THR A 483 -4.16 -3.25 23.20
C THR A 483 -5.01 -4.44 23.64
N ALA A 484 -5.74 -5.07 22.72
CA ALA A 484 -6.46 -6.32 22.91
C ALA A 484 -5.68 -7.54 22.38
N GLN A 485 -4.55 -7.31 21.70
CA GLN A 485 -3.65 -8.33 21.16
C GLN A 485 -2.55 -8.70 22.19
N ASP A 486 -1.69 -9.63 21.79
CA ASP A 486 -0.49 -9.97 22.55
C ASP A 486 0.56 -8.83 22.58
N ARG A 487 1.55 -8.97 23.44
CA ARG A 487 2.64 -7.98 23.56
C ARG A 487 3.42 -7.81 22.28
N TYR A 488 3.60 -8.86 21.50
CA TYR A 488 4.30 -8.79 20.21
C TYR A 488 3.61 -7.84 19.24
N SER A 489 2.30 -7.94 19.06
CA SER A 489 1.52 -7.05 18.18
C SER A 489 1.60 -5.60 18.64
N ARG A 490 1.58 -5.37 19.97
CA ARG A 490 1.77 -4.05 20.59
C ARG A 490 3.13 -3.45 20.21
N LEU A 491 4.20 -4.22 20.40
CA LEU A 491 5.56 -3.77 20.08
C LEU A 491 5.74 -3.53 18.58
N LYS A 492 5.13 -4.36 17.73
CA LYS A 492 5.19 -4.18 16.26
C LYS A 492 4.49 -2.91 15.79
N LEU A 493 3.35 -2.54 16.38
CA LEU A 493 2.74 -1.25 16.08
C LEU A 493 3.72 -0.10 16.33
N LEU A 494 4.38 -0.13 17.49
CA LEU A 494 5.28 0.94 17.94
C LEU A 494 6.58 0.98 17.13
N GLU A 495 7.23 -0.16 16.94
CA GLU A 495 8.46 -0.30 16.14
C GLU A 495 8.31 0.24 14.72
N TYR A 496 7.14 0.00 14.12
CA TYR A 496 6.83 0.43 12.75
C TYR A 496 6.20 1.84 12.68
N GLY A 497 6.18 2.57 13.80
CA GLY A 497 5.63 3.93 13.85
C GLY A 497 4.15 4.02 13.50
N GLY A 498 3.38 2.99 13.86
CA GLY A 498 1.99 2.85 13.45
C GLY A 498 1.02 3.84 14.09
N ARG A 499 -0.02 4.23 13.35
CA ARG A 499 -1.23 4.86 13.86
C ARG A 499 -2.14 3.77 14.42
N PRO A 500 -2.60 3.82 15.69
CA PRO A 500 -3.55 2.86 16.23
C PRO A 500 -4.84 2.80 15.40
N ASN A 501 -5.24 1.58 15.10
CA ASN A 501 -6.54 1.29 14.51
C ASN A 501 -7.31 0.36 15.46
N PHE A 502 -8.55 0.72 15.76
CA PHE A 502 -9.48 -0.07 16.55
C PHE A 502 -10.69 -0.42 15.71
N TYR A 503 -11.25 -1.63 15.90
CA TYR A 503 -12.37 -2.09 15.13
C TYR A 503 -13.40 -2.80 15.99
N PHE A 504 -14.61 -2.26 16.04
CA PHE A 504 -15.78 -2.92 16.61
C PHE A 504 -16.42 -3.83 15.58
N TYR A 505 -16.55 -5.12 15.91
CA TYR A 505 -17.17 -6.14 15.06
C TYR A 505 -16.55 -6.23 13.67
N SER A 506 -15.24 -6.45 13.61
CA SER A 506 -14.54 -6.70 12.34
C SER A 506 -14.94 -8.04 11.74
N LYS A 507 -15.36 -8.99 12.58
CA LYS A 507 -15.78 -10.34 12.18
C LYS A 507 -17.07 -10.33 11.39
N PHE A 508 -17.12 -11.10 10.32
CA PHE A 508 -18.35 -11.38 9.60
C PHE A 508 -19.16 -12.46 10.32
N VAL A 509 -20.46 -12.55 9.98
CA VAL A 509 -21.38 -13.50 10.63
C VAL A 509 -21.08 -14.98 10.28
N SER A 510 -20.35 -15.23 9.20
CA SER A 510 -19.93 -16.56 8.78
C SER A 510 -18.52 -16.89 9.25
N ASP A 511 -18.32 -18.12 9.67
CA ASP A 511 -17.18 -18.63 10.45
C ASP A 511 -15.81 -18.66 9.75
N GLY A 512 -15.64 -18.15 8.56
CA GLY A 512 -14.40 -18.32 7.80
C GLY A 512 -13.56 -17.07 7.56
N THR A 513 -14.06 -15.90 7.94
CA THR A 513 -13.47 -14.60 7.57
C THR A 513 -12.96 -13.79 8.75
N ASP A 514 -12.82 -14.41 9.90
CA ASP A 514 -12.37 -13.78 11.13
C ASP A 514 -10.86 -13.61 11.15
N TRP A 515 -10.37 -12.42 10.82
CA TRP A 515 -8.96 -12.10 10.90
C TRP A 515 -8.56 -11.43 12.23
N MET A 516 -9.53 -11.01 13.04
CA MET A 516 -9.30 -10.37 14.34
C MET A 516 -9.40 -11.33 15.54
N GLY A 517 -10.05 -12.48 15.36
CA GLY A 517 -10.19 -13.47 16.43
C GLY A 517 -10.86 -12.90 17.69
N ASP A 518 -10.35 -13.26 18.87
CA ASP A 518 -10.87 -12.81 20.17
C ASP A 518 -10.51 -11.36 20.51
N SER A 519 -9.63 -10.73 19.73
CA SER A 519 -9.23 -9.35 19.93
C SER A 519 -10.23 -8.32 19.39
N ASP A 520 -11.32 -8.76 18.78
CA ASP A 520 -12.38 -7.89 18.26
C ASP A 520 -13.06 -7.10 19.40
N LEU A 521 -13.27 -5.79 19.19
CA LEU A 521 -13.97 -4.97 20.19
C LEU A 521 -15.46 -5.17 20.08
N ARG A 522 -16.15 -5.18 21.23
CA ARG A 522 -17.59 -5.42 21.35
C ARG A 522 -18.28 -4.33 22.15
N CYS A 523 -19.54 -4.11 21.86
CA CYS A 523 -20.38 -3.14 22.56
C CYS A 523 -21.85 -3.60 22.71
N GLY A 524 -22.10 -4.92 22.70
CA GLY A 524 -23.44 -5.48 22.85
C GLY A 524 -24.06 -5.21 24.23
N THR A 525 -23.23 -5.22 25.27
CA THR A 525 -23.61 -4.86 26.64
C THR A 525 -22.82 -3.61 27.08
N ASP A 526 -23.26 -2.95 28.18
CA ASP A 526 -22.54 -1.79 28.70
C ASP A 526 -21.19 -2.19 29.30
N LYS A 527 -21.07 -3.41 29.82
CA LYS A 527 -19.78 -3.94 30.25
C LYS A 527 -18.81 -4.14 29.10
N GLU A 528 -19.24 -4.76 28.00
CA GLU A 528 -18.41 -4.93 26.80
C GLU A 528 -17.99 -3.57 26.24
N LEU A 529 -18.91 -2.61 26.20
CA LEU A 529 -18.62 -1.24 25.76
C LEU A 529 -17.55 -0.60 26.64
N HIS A 530 -17.72 -0.65 27.97
CA HIS A 530 -16.76 -0.10 28.93
C HIS A 530 -15.37 -0.72 28.74
N ASP A 531 -15.29 -2.05 28.68
CA ASP A 531 -14.03 -2.79 28.55
C ASP A 531 -13.35 -2.51 27.19
N SER A 532 -14.11 -2.40 26.11
CA SER A 532 -13.59 -2.06 24.78
C SER A 532 -13.04 -0.64 24.74
N VAL A 533 -13.77 0.32 25.32
CA VAL A 533 -13.31 1.71 25.38
C VAL A 533 -12.08 1.87 26.28
N ALA A 534 -11.96 1.07 27.36
CA ALA A 534 -10.76 1.06 28.19
C ALA A 534 -9.50 0.66 27.39
N LYS A 535 -9.61 -0.30 26.47
CA LYS A 535 -8.52 -0.67 25.56
C LYS A 535 -8.19 0.44 24.56
N ILE A 536 -9.21 1.13 24.05
CA ILE A 536 -9.01 2.31 23.19
C ILE A 536 -8.30 3.42 23.96
N LYS A 537 -8.71 3.65 25.22
CA LYS A 537 -8.08 4.66 26.09
C LYS A 537 -6.61 4.35 26.34
N GLU A 538 -6.26 3.10 26.64
CA GLU A 538 -4.87 2.67 26.76
C GLU A 538 -4.07 2.99 25.50
N GLY A 539 -4.62 2.66 24.33
CA GLY A 539 -3.99 2.94 23.05
C GLY A 539 -3.85 4.44 22.76
N TRP A 540 -4.85 5.23 23.12
CA TRP A 540 -4.77 6.69 23.03
C TRP A 540 -3.66 7.23 23.92
N ASP A 541 -3.52 6.79 25.17
CA ASP A 541 -2.51 7.27 26.10
C ASP A 541 -1.07 6.99 25.64
N ILE A 542 -0.89 5.89 24.91
CA ILE A 542 0.37 5.58 24.25
C ILE A 542 0.57 6.52 23.04
N TYR A 543 -0.42 6.58 22.16
CA TYR A 543 -0.31 7.33 20.90
C TYR A 543 -0.19 8.85 21.12
N ALA A 544 -0.86 9.41 22.08
CA ALA A 544 -0.76 10.82 22.43
C ALA A 544 0.68 11.28 22.78
N LYS A 545 1.54 10.35 23.21
CA LYS A 545 2.97 10.61 23.49
C LYS A 545 3.84 10.45 22.25
N LEU A 546 3.35 9.78 21.21
CA LEU A 546 4.11 9.36 20.03
C LEU A 546 3.60 9.97 18.71
N ASN A 547 2.41 10.56 18.69
CA ASN A 547 1.78 11.03 17.46
C ASN A 547 2.57 12.14 16.75
N TYR A 548 3.45 12.88 17.46
CA TYR A 548 4.35 13.83 16.83
C TYR A 548 5.34 13.17 15.85
N LEU A 549 5.67 11.89 16.05
CA LEU A 549 6.52 11.09 15.16
C LEU A 549 5.90 10.92 13.76
N GLN A 550 4.57 11.11 13.63
CA GLN A 550 3.89 11.05 12.34
C GLN A 550 4.26 12.23 11.41
N TYR A 551 4.82 13.31 11.96
CA TYR A 551 5.30 14.46 11.20
C TYR A 551 6.77 14.37 10.82
N LEU A 552 7.48 13.37 11.34
CA LEU A 552 8.90 13.16 11.15
C LEU A 552 9.15 12.07 10.11
N PHE A 553 10.32 12.09 9.49
CA PHE A 553 10.74 11.00 8.63
C PHE A 553 11.37 9.89 9.46
N MET A 554 10.98 8.65 9.21
CA MET A 554 11.69 7.48 9.73
C MET A 554 13.01 7.35 8.96
N GLU A 555 14.15 7.44 9.67
CA GLU A 555 15.46 7.48 9.02
C GLU A 555 16.18 6.14 9.06
N LYS A 556 16.01 5.39 10.14
CA LYS A 556 16.71 4.13 10.31
C LYS A 556 15.88 3.14 11.11
N HIS A 557 15.98 1.88 10.75
CA HIS A 557 15.54 0.75 11.55
C HIS A 557 16.69 -0.25 11.61
N GLU A 558 17.00 -0.75 12.78
CA GLU A 558 18.11 -1.67 13.00
C GLU A 558 17.84 -2.63 14.15
N GLN A 559 18.45 -3.80 14.09
CA GLN A 559 18.48 -4.75 15.19
C GLN A 559 19.71 -4.45 16.06
N LEU A 560 19.51 -4.08 17.33
CA LEU A 560 20.58 -3.76 18.27
C LEU A 560 21.16 -5.00 18.97
N ALA A 561 20.31 -6.00 19.18
CA ALA A 561 20.64 -7.30 19.77
C ALA A 561 19.61 -8.34 19.33
N GLU A 562 19.77 -9.59 19.71
CA GLU A 562 18.74 -10.61 19.52
C GLU A 562 17.43 -10.12 20.14
N ASP A 563 16.34 -10.14 19.36
CA ASP A 563 15.01 -9.67 19.74
C ASP A 563 14.91 -8.21 20.20
N VAL A 564 15.90 -7.36 19.90
CA VAL A 564 15.88 -5.93 20.22
C VAL A 564 16.03 -5.09 18.97
N PHE A 565 15.06 -4.20 18.70
CA PHE A 565 15.07 -3.35 17.53
C PHE A 565 15.00 -1.87 17.91
N CYS A 566 15.55 -1.02 17.06
CA CYS A 566 15.54 0.42 17.22
C CYS A 566 15.07 1.08 15.92
N THR A 567 14.07 1.96 16.04
CA THR A 567 13.63 2.84 14.97
C THR A 567 14.03 4.27 15.32
N THR A 568 14.65 4.98 14.37
CA THR A 568 15.16 6.35 14.55
C THR A 568 14.44 7.30 13.58
N TRP A 569 14.02 8.46 14.09
CA TRP A 569 13.38 9.52 13.31
C TRP A 569 14.32 10.70 13.05
N SER A 570 13.90 11.58 12.15
CA SER A 570 14.69 12.72 11.65
C SER A 570 15.05 13.77 12.69
N ASP A 571 14.37 13.84 13.82
CA ASP A 571 14.71 14.69 14.96
C ASP A 571 15.71 14.05 15.93
N GLY A 572 16.13 12.81 15.67
CA GLY A 572 16.99 12.01 16.55
C GLY A 572 16.21 11.20 17.60
N SER A 573 14.89 11.29 17.65
CA SER A 573 14.08 10.41 18.51
C SER A 573 14.29 8.95 18.14
N ARG A 574 14.46 8.08 19.14
CA ARG A 574 14.63 6.63 18.97
C ARG A 574 13.59 5.88 19.80
N LEU A 575 12.93 4.94 19.15
CA LEU A 575 12.05 4.00 19.84
C LEU A 575 12.70 2.62 19.82
N VAL A 576 13.02 2.11 21.00
CA VAL A 576 13.64 0.80 21.17
C VAL A 576 12.58 -0.18 21.68
N THR A 577 12.43 -1.32 21.00
CA THR A 577 11.52 -2.41 21.37
C THR A 577 12.33 -3.64 21.72
N ASN A 578 12.01 -4.26 22.86
CA ASN A 578 12.62 -5.49 23.34
C ASN A 578 11.56 -6.59 23.35
N TYR A 579 11.67 -7.55 22.45
CA TYR A 579 10.80 -8.73 22.36
C TYR A 579 11.33 -9.90 23.20
N GLY A 580 12.56 -9.77 23.71
CA GLY A 580 13.25 -10.83 24.43
C GLY A 580 12.77 -10.97 25.88
N ALA A 581 13.12 -12.10 26.49
CA ALA A 581 12.80 -12.41 27.88
C ALA A 581 13.76 -11.73 28.90
N LYS A 582 14.81 -11.04 28.45
CA LYS A 582 15.81 -10.38 29.30
C LYS A 582 15.75 -8.87 29.13
N PRO A 583 16.01 -8.10 30.22
CA PRO A 583 16.14 -6.66 30.12
C PRO A 583 17.30 -6.26 29.18
N TYR A 584 17.11 -5.16 28.45
CA TYR A 584 18.12 -4.56 27.57
C TYR A 584 18.47 -3.13 28.03
N ALA A 585 19.75 -2.83 28.16
CA ALA A 585 20.22 -1.50 28.55
C ALA A 585 20.57 -0.67 27.30
N CYS A 586 19.98 0.50 27.17
CA CYS A 586 20.22 1.43 26.08
C CYS A 586 20.12 2.87 26.55
N ALA A 587 21.12 3.71 26.23
CA ALA A 587 21.15 5.15 26.53
C ALA A 587 20.79 5.48 28.00
N GLY A 588 21.37 4.75 28.94
CA GLY A 588 21.13 4.96 30.38
C GLY A 588 19.77 4.50 30.90
N ARG A 589 18.98 3.82 30.07
CA ARG A 589 17.69 3.22 30.45
C ARG A 589 17.75 1.71 30.38
N THR A 590 16.99 1.05 31.26
CA THR A 590 16.75 -0.40 31.19
C THR A 590 15.34 -0.61 30.62
N ILE A 591 15.25 -1.32 29.50
CA ILE A 591 14.02 -1.70 28.82
C ILE A 591 13.70 -3.13 29.25
N GLY A 592 12.57 -3.32 29.90
CA GLY A 592 12.16 -4.63 30.42
C GLY A 592 11.91 -5.67 29.32
N PRO A 593 11.69 -6.94 29.71
CA PRO A 593 11.22 -7.97 28.79
C PRO A 593 9.88 -7.56 28.16
N GLU A 594 9.71 -7.83 26.86
CA GLU A 594 8.50 -7.51 26.11
C GLU A 594 8.01 -6.06 26.30
N ASP A 595 8.97 -5.09 26.32
CA ASP A 595 8.70 -3.69 26.62
C ASP A 595 9.38 -2.75 25.60
N TRP A 596 9.17 -1.46 25.74
CA TRP A 596 9.69 -0.43 24.85
C TRP A 596 10.07 0.84 25.58
N ALA A 597 10.94 1.63 24.95
CA ALA A 597 11.27 2.96 25.44
C ALA A 597 11.42 3.96 24.29
N LEU A 598 10.90 5.17 24.49
CA LEU A 598 11.18 6.33 23.67
C LEU A 598 12.37 7.09 24.28
N ILE A 599 13.43 7.24 23.49
CA ILE A 599 14.62 8.01 23.82
C ILE A 599 14.55 9.28 22.97
N LYS A 600 14.38 10.42 23.61
CA LYS A 600 14.40 11.73 22.94
C LYS A 600 15.85 12.23 22.80
N PRO A 601 16.15 13.08 21.79
CA PRO A 601 17.47 13.71 21.62
C PRO A 601 17.94 14.46 22.85
#